data_c69736b8a6ee4fba7a0aae1dcb031f75
#
_entry.id   c69736b8a6ee4fba7a0aae1dcb031f75
#
_cell.length_a   1.000
_cell.length_b   1.000
_cell.length_c   1.000
_cell.angle_alpha   90.00
_cell.angle_beta   90.00
_cell.angle_gamma   90.00
#
_symmetry.space_group_name_H-M   'P 1'
#
loop_
_entity.id
_entity.type
_entity.pdbx_description
1 polymer ?
#
loop_
_entity_poly.entity_id
_entity_poly.type
_entity_poly.pdbx_seq_one_letter_code
_entity_poly.pdbx_strand_id
1 'polypeptide(L)'
;MKEIGGYLEFENLGSREYHPGCLKLNLGRCAITWFLSQVGCRRLYLPWFICASVTNAVRDAGIELIRYSMRPDFRPETSELPETLESDAWLFIDNAYGQLTNAELSAFKERYDRVLVDNTHAFFQKPAEGVATLYSVRKFLGVTDGAYLYPDREIAEPELQDFSHDRFSHILGRYEKDAGTFYKQMLDNAHGYEGAAPARMSRLTENMLGGLDYDRIAKTRMSNYLALDARLANCNELVLSHNLRIPDTGPFVYPMLVKNGPALRKKLAAQKIFVPTYWSDLITDAPKGSVEQRYAADILALPCDQRYDKEDMEVVADAVLRELS
;
A
#
# COMPACT_ATOMS: atom_id res chain seq x y z
N MET A 1 31.81 -5.93 -22.98
CA MET A 1 31.64 -7.16 -23.79
C MET A 1 30.60 -7.98 -23.07
N LYS A 2 29.60 -8.56 -23.73
CA LYS A 2 28.61 -9.45 -23.08
C LYS A 2 29.27 -10.78 -22.76
N GLU A 3 29.05 -11.32 -21.55
CA GLU A 3 29.46 -12.69 -21.20
C GLU A 3 28.71 -13.71 -22.06
N ILE A 4 29.37 -14.77 -22.48
CA ILE A 4 28.81 -15.83 -23.32
C ILE A 4 29.14 -17.18 -22.68
N GLY A 5 28.10 -17.96 -22.38
CA GLY A 5 28.22 -19.25 -21.69
C GLY A 5 28.18 -19.12 -20.16
N GLY A 6 28.56 -20.18 -19.45
CA GLY A 6 28.48 -20.31 -17.99
C GLY A 6 27.25 -21.09 -17.55
N TYR A 7 26.75 -20.81 -16.31
CA TYR A 7 25.55 -21.43 -15.77
C TYR A 7 24.30 -20.65 -16.18
N LEU A 8 23.13 -21.30 -16.09
CA LEU A 8 21.86 -20.68 -16.44
C LEU A 8 21.47 -19.57 -15.44
N GLU A 9 20.95 -18.46 -15.94
CA GLU A 9 20.32 -17.41 -15.14
C GLU A 9 18.83 -17.69 -14.93
N PHE A 10 18.16 -16.85 -14.13
CA PHE A 10 16.71 -16.93 -13.93
C PHE A 10 15.97 -16.65 -15.24
N GLU A 11 14.96 -17.48 -15.57
CA GLU A 11 14.22 -17.38 -16.83
C GLU A 11 13.44 -16.07 -16.96
N ASN A 12 13.27 -15.61 -18.20
CA ASN A 12 12.38 -14.50 -18.51
C ASN A 12 10.93 -14.99 -18.46
N LEU A 13 10.16 -14.50 -17.49
CA LEU A 13 8.78 -14.90 -17.23
C LEU A 13 7.74 -14.19 -18.12
N GLY A 14 8.16 -13.17 -18.87
CA GLY A 14 7.30 -12.42 -19.76
C GLY A 14 7.31 -10.91 -19.49
N SER A 15 6.41 -10.19 -20.17
CA SER A 15 6.34 -8.72 -20.11
C SER A 15 4.91 -8.18 -19.92
N ARG A 16 3.99 -9.01 -19.43
CA ARG A 16 2.60 -8.59 -19.17
C ARG A 16 2.53 -7.83 -17.86
N GLU A 17 2.54 -6.52 -17.92
CA GLU A 17 2.40 -5.65 -16.75
C GLU A 17 0.98 -5.17 -16.56
N TYR A 18 0.55 -5.09 -15.28
CA TYR A 18 -0.75 -4.53 -14.96
C TYR A 18 -0.75 -2.99 -15.11
N HIS A 19 0.38 -2.34 -14.83
CA HIS A 19 0.58 -0.89 -14.92
C HIS A 19 1.62 -0.54 -15.99
N PRO A 20 1.25 -0.54 -17.30
CA PRO A 20 2.17 -0.16 -18.37
C PRO A 20 2.38 1.35 -18.40
N GLY A 21 3.53 1.79 -18.91
CA GLY A 21 3.81 3.21 -19.21
C GLY A 21 4.08 4.10 -18.01
N CYS A 22 4.34 3.53 -16.84
CA CYS A 22 4.73 4.26 -15.63
C CYS A 22 6.24 4.21 -15.41
N LEU A 23 6.75 5.10 -14.55
CA LEU A 23 8.09 4.98 -14.01
C LEU A 23 8.13 3.86 -12.97
N LYS A 24 9.20 3.04 -13.01
CA LYS A 24 9.40 1.90 -12.13
C LYS A 24 10.53 2.19 -11.16
N LEU A 25 10.19 2.38 -9.90
CA LEU A 25 11.14 2.68 -8.84
C LEU A 25 11.25 1.52 -7.84
N ASN A 26 12.30 1.56 -7.02
CA ASN A 26 12.57 0.52 -6.02
C ASN A 26 11.53 0.49 -4.89
N LEU A 27 11.12 1.63 -4.35
CA LEU A 27 10.23 1.71 -3.18
C LEU A 27 9.18 2.82 -3.34
N GLY A 28 8.00 2.66 -2.71
CA GLY A 28 6.96 3.70 -2.69
C GLY A 28 7.47 5.02 -2.08
N ARG A 29 8.17 4.97 -0.93
CA ARG A 29 8.77 6.17 -0.32
C ARG A 29 9.79 6.86 -1.23
N CYS A 30 10.57 6.08 -1.99
CA CYS A 30 11.52 6.61 -2.97
C CYS A 30 10.81 7.23 -4.17
N ALA A 31 9.70 6.64 -4.62
CA ALA A 31 8.87 7.21 -5.67
C ALA A 31 8.27 8.57 -5.25
N ILE A 32 7.80 8.67 -3.99
CA ILE A 32 7.29 9.92 -3.41
C ILE A 32 8.39 10.99 -3.41
N THR A 33 9.52 10.72 -2.77
CA THR A 33 10.59 11.72 -2.64
C THR A 33 11.21 12.08 -3.99
N TRP A 34 11.33 11.12 -4.91
CA TRP A 34 11.76 11.40 -6.28
C TRP A 34 10.82 12.36 -6.99
N PHE A 35 9.52 12.03 -7.01
CA PHE A 35 8.52 12.89 -7.63
C PHE A 35 8.54 14.31 -7.05
N LEU A 36 8.47 14.42 -5.71
CA LEU A 36 8.44 15.72 -5.03
C LEU A 36 9.70 16.55 -5.31
N SER A 37 10.87 15.92 -5.45
CA SER A 37 12.11 16.60 -5.82
C SER A 37 12.07 17.13 -7.26
N GLN A 38 11.54 16.34 -8.20
CA GLN A 38 11.44 16.72 -9.62
C GLN A 38 10.47 17.87 -9.86
N VAL A 39 9.44 17.98 -9.03
CA VAL A 39 8.44 19.07 -9.12
C VAL A 39 8.76 20.28 -8.23
N GLY A 40 9.89 20.26 -7.54
CA GLY A 40 10.34 21.36 -6.68
C GLY A 40 9.44 21.60 -5.46
N CYS A 41 8.81 20.54 -4.94
CA CYS A 41 7.97 20.62 -3.75
C CYS A 41 8.80 20.99 -2.52
N ARG A 42 8.35 22.00 -1.77
CA ARG A 42 8.94 22.42 -0.50
C ARG A 42 8.01 22.24 0.68
N ARG A 43 6.71 22.19 0.43
CA ARG A 43 5.67 21.97 1.45
C ARG A 43 4.72 20.86 1.00
N LEU A 44 4.44 19.92 1.89
CA LEU A 44 3.52 18.82 1.60
C LEU A 44 2.40 18.79 2.63
N TYR A 45 1.16 18.99 2.16
CA TYR A 45 -0.03 18.68 2.94
C TYR A 45 -0.16 17.16 2.98
N LEU A 46 0.07 16.56 4.15
CA LEU A 46 0.15 15.10 4.34
C LEU A 46 -0.85 14.66 5.43
N PRO A 47 -1.72 13.65 5.15
CA PRO A 47 -2.65 13.20 6.18
C PRO A 47 -1.92 12.67 7.42
N TRP A 48 -2.56 12.76 8.59
CA TRP A 48 -2.09 12.04 9.77
C TRP A 48 -2.09 10.53 9.53
N PHE A 49 -3.14 10.01 8.89
CA PHE A 49 -3.31 8.58 8.63
C PHE A 49 -2.43 8.11 7.47
N ILE A 50 -1.13 7.98 7.73
CA ILE A 50 -0.10 7.56 6.76
C ILE A 50 1.03 6.83 7.47
N CYS A 51 1.74 5.97 6.75
CA CYS A 51 2.87 5.21 7.26
C CYS A 51 4.04 6.11 7.67
N ALA A 52 4.64 5.86 8.85
CA ALA A 52 5.83 6.55 9.32
C ALA A 52 6.97 6.57 8.28
N SER A 53 7.10 5.51 7.48
CA SER A 53 8.13 5.45 6.43
C SER A 53 7.96 6.53 5.35
N VAL A 54 6.75 6.99 5.06
CA VAL A 54 6.48 8.13 4.16
C VAL A 54 6.83 9.43 4.87
N THR A 55 6.30 9.60 6.09
CA THR A 55 6.57 10.79 6.93
C THR A 55 8.07 11.05 7.09
N ASN A 56 8.82 10.00 7.44
CA ASN A 56 10.26 10.10 7.65
C ASN A 56 10.99 10.42 6.34
N ALA A 57 10.69 9.71 5.24
CA ALA A 57 11.33 9.95 3.95
C ALA A 57 11.11 11.39 3.43
N VAL A 58 9.90 11.93 3.58
CA VAL A 58 9.59 13.33 3.18
C VAL A 58 10.30 14.34 4.07
N ARG A 59 10.37 14.08 5.39
CA ARG A 59 11.10 14.91 6.34
C ARG A 59 12.61 14.89 6.06
N ASP A 60 13.19 13.71 5.80
CA ASP A 60 14.61 13.54 5.48
C ASP A 60 14.98 14.22 4.15
N ALA A 61 14.02 14.35 3.22
CA ALA A 61 14.17 15.12 1.99
C ALA A 61 14.10 16.65 2.21
N GLY A 62 13.93 17.12 3.45
CA GLY A 62 13.89 18.55 3.79
C GLY A 62 12.59 19.25 3.39
N ILE A 63 11.50 18.51 3.17
CA ILE A 63 10.19 19.05 2.80
C ILE A 63 9.40 19.33 4.08
N GLU A 64 8.82 20.52 4.18
CA GLU A 64 7.96 20.93 5.28
C GLU A 64 6.65 20.12 5.23
N LEU A 65 6.28 19.53 6.37
CA LEU A 65 5.03 18.76 6.51
C LEU A 65 3.95 19.58 7.18
N ILE A 66 2.82 19.74 6.50
CA ILE A 66 1.60 20.33 7.02
C ILE A 66 0.59 19.19 7.18
N ARG A 67 0.21 18.89 8.43
CA ARG A 67 -0.69 17.78 8.71
C ARG A 67 -2.14 18.18 8.55
N TYR A 68 -2.94 17.26 8.00
CA TYR A 68 -4.40 17.36 7.98
C TYR A 68 -5.05 16.05 8.45
N SER A 69 -6.24 16.14 8.98
CA SER A 69 -7.02 15.02 9.51
C SER A 69 -7.78 14.28 8.40
N MET A 70 -8.13 13.05 8.69
CA MET A 70 -8.99 12.21 7.87
C MET A 70 -10.38 12.12 8.50
N ARG A 71 -11.41 12.15 7.67
CA ARG A 71 -12.79 11.87 8.07
C ARG A 71 -12.99 10.36 8.30
N PRO A 72 -14.05 9.96 9.05
CA PRO A 72 -14.35 8.55 9.28
C PRO A 72 -14.56 7.71 7.99
N ASP A 73 -14.85 8.35 6.87
CA ASP A 73 -15.03 7.73 5.56
C ASP A 73 -13.73 7.66 4.72
N PHE A 74 -12.55 7.85 5.35
CA PHE A 74 -11.22 7.88 4.77
C PHE A 74 -10.95 9.04 3.79
N ARG A 75 -11.80 10.06 3.74
CA ARG A 75 -11.59 11.24 2.91
C ARG A 75 -10.81 12.31 3.69
N PRO A 76 -10.04 13.16 3.01
CA PRO A 76 -9.43 14.33 3.65
C PRO A 76 -10.45 15.20 4.36
N GLU A 77 -10.12 15.70 5.55
CA GLU A 77 -10.90 16.77 6.21
C GLU A 77 -10.59 18.11 5.52
N THR A 78 -11.43 18.45 4.55
CA THR A 78 -11.16 19.59 3.65
C THR A 78 -11.26 20.95 4.33
N SER A 79 -11.85 21.04 5.52
CA SER A 79 -11.88 22.27 6.32
C SER A 79 -10.52 22.65 6.90
N GLU A 80 -9.59 21.68 6.98
CA GLU A 80 -8.20 21.88 7.42
C GLU A 80 -7.26 22.20 6.25
N LEU A 81 -7.74 22.13 5.00
CA LEU A 81 -6.97 22.43 3.81
C LEU A 81 -7.23 23.89 3.36
N PRO A 82 -6.23 24.57 2.79
CA PRO A 82 -6.43 25.93 2.28
C PRO A 82 -7.37 25.93 1.06
N GLU A 83 -7.91 27.09 0.71
CA GLU A 83 -8.70 27.22 -0.53
C GLU A 83 -7.83 26.96 -1.78
N THR A 84 -6.59 27.41 -1.75
CA THR A 84 -5.57 27.21 -2.80
C THR A 84 -4.25 26.88 -2.17
N LEU A 85 -3.47 25.99 -2.82
CA LEU A 85 -2.11 25.67 -2.39
C LEU A 85 -1.13 26.78 -2.79
N GLU A 86 -0.16 27.03 -1.94
CA GLU A 86 1.00 27.86 -2.27
C GLU A 86 1.78 27.26 -3.46
N SER A 87 2.52 28.09 -4.19
CA SER A 87 3.15 27.71 -5.48
C SER A 87 4.13 26.53 -5.37
N ASP A 88 4.74 26.33 -4.19
CA ASP A 88 5.70 25.26 -3.90
C ASP A 88 5.10 24.14 -3.01
N ALA A 89 3.77 24.15 -2.79
CA ALA A 89 3.06 23.17 -1.99
C ALA A 89 2.34 22.12 -2.84
N TRP A 90 2.26 20.90 -2.32
CA TRP A 90 1.52 19.77 -2.90
C TRP A 90 0.56 19.18 -1.87
N LEU A 91 -0.57 18.66 -2.33
CA LEU A 91 -1.49 17.86 -1.54
C LEU A 91 -1.21 16.37 -1.80
N PHE A 92 -0.89 15.64 -0.73
CA PHE A 92 -0.75 14.19 -0.78
C PHE A 92 -2.04 13.55 -0.27
N ILE A 93 -2.62 12.66 -1.05
CA ILE A 93 -3.84 11.91 -0.70
C ILE A 93 -3.49 10.43 -0.58
N ASP A 94 -3.68 9.86 0.62
CA ASP A 94 -3.63 8.41 0.81
C ASP A 94 -5.00 7.80 0.49
N ASN A 95 -5.06 6.95 -0.53
CA ASN A 95 -6.24 6.15 -0.82
C ASN A 95 -6.26 4.90 0.08
N ALA A 96 -6.38 5.14 1.40
CA ALA A 96 -6.35 4.10 2.41
C ALA A 96 -7.42 3.04 2.12
N TYR A 97 -7.00 1.78 2.07
CA TYR A 97 -7.86 0.63 1.74
C TYR A 97 -8.64 0.75 0.41
N GLY A 98 -8.25 1.66 -0.49
CA GLY A 98 -8.94 1.87 -1.77
C GLY A 98 -10.33 2.48 -1.64
N GLN A 99 -10.56 3.37 -0.67
CA GLN A 99 -11.89 3.92 -0.38
C GLN A 99 -12.28 5.11 -1.26
N LEU A 100 -11.33 5.73 -1.99
CA LEU A 100 -11.61 6.85 -2.88
C LEU A 100 -11.77 6.41 -4.34
N THR A 101 -12.76 7.00 -5.01
CA THR A 101 -12.97 6.81 -6.45
C THR A 101 -12.06 7.68 -7.30
N ASN A 102 -11.85 7.32 -8.57
CA ASN A 102 -11.15 8.19 -9.52
C ASN A 102 -11.87 9.54 -9.69
N ALA A 103 -13.21 9.58 -9.65
CA ALA A 103 -13.96 10.82 -9.71
C ALA A 103 -13.65 11.75 -8.53
N GLU A 104 -13.56 11.22 -7.30
CA GLU A 104 -13.16 11.99 -6.12
C GLU A 104 -11.71 12.48 -6.23
N LEU A 105 -10.79 11.62 -6.70
CA LEU A 105 -9.39 11.99 -6.92
C LEU A 105 -9.23 13.08 -7.99
N SER A 106 -10.00 13.00 -9.08
CA SER A 106 -10.06 14.04 -10.11
C SER A 106 -10.58 15.36 -9.57
N ALA A 107 -11.63 15.33 -8.72
CA ALA A 107 -12.17 16.56 -8.10
C ALA A 107 -11.13 17.25 -7.19
N PHE A 108 -10.29 16.49 -6.48
CA PHE A 108 -9.16 17.08 -5.74
C PHE A 108 -8.12 17.70 -6.69
N LYS A 109 -7.82 17.04 -7.81
CA LYS A 109 -6.92 17.58 -8.84
C LYS A 109 -7.46 18.87 -9.46
N GLU A 110 -8.73 18.92 -9.79
CA GLU A 110 -9.39 20.11 -10.32
C GLU A 110 -9.32 21.29 -9.34
N ARG A 111 -9.50 21.02 -8.05
CA ARG A 111 -9.47 22.06 -7.01
C ARG A 111 -8.05 22.54 -6.69
N TYR A 112 -7.07 21.63 -6.58
CA TYR A 112 -5.76 21.94 -6.02
C TYR A 112 -4.63 21.94 -7.04
N ASP A 113 -4.84 21.43 -8.25
CA ASP A 113 -3.86 21.22 -9.33
C ASP A 113 -2.67 20.32 -8.93
N ARG A 114 -1.98 20.61 -7.84
CA ARG A 114 -0.80 19.87 -7.36
C ARG A 114 -1.20 18.80 -6.36
N VAL A 115 -1.57 17.63 -6.89
CA VAL A 115 -2.02 16.47 -6.10
C VAL A 115 -1.18 15.25 -6.43
N LEU A 116 -0.68 14.57 -5.40
CA LEU A 116 -0.04 13.25 -5.47
C LEU A 116 -0.88 12.24 -4.70
N VAL A 117 -1.33 11.21 -5.38
CA VAL A 117 -2.17 10.14 -4.81
C VAL A 117 -1.32 8.91 -4.51
N ASP A 118 -1.46 8.35 -3.33
CA ASP A 118 -0.91 7.05 -2.95
C ASP A 118 -1.98 5.95 -3.06
N ASN A 119 -1.93 5.18 -4.14
CA ASN A 119 -2.75 3.99 -4.37
C ASN A 119 -2.07 2.70 -3.89
N THR A 120 -1.18 2.79 -2.89
CA THR A 120 -0.50 1.62 -2.31
C THR A 120 -1.49 0.56 -1.81
N HIS A 121 -2.67 0.95 -1.35
CA HIS A 121 -3.75 0.04 -0.94
C HIS A 121 -4.82 -0.19 -2.01
N ALA A 122 -4.61 0.30 -3.22
CA ALA A 122 -5.55 0.22 -4.35
C ALA A 122 -4.84 -0.19 -5.65
N PHE A 123 -3.99 -1.21 -5.61
CA PHE A 123 -3.13 -1.61 -6.73
C PHE A 123 -3.89 -1.85 -8.04
N PHE A 124 -5.09 -2.42 -7.97
CA PHE A 124 -5.90 -2.72 -9.16
C PHE A 124 -6.76 -1.55 -9.65
N GLN A 125 -6.83 -0.45 -8.90
CA GLN A 125 -7.43 0.80 -9.36
C GLN A 125 -6.48 1.51 -10.31
N LYS A 126 -6.89 1.75 -11.56
CA LYS A 126 -6.07 2.53 -12.51
C LYS A 126 -5.95 3.99 -12.05
N PRO A 127 -4.87 4.70 -12.39
CA PRO A 127 -4.74 6.10 -12.03
C PRO A 127 -5.88 6.93 -12.63
N ALA A 128 -6.34 7.96 -11.92
CA ALA A 128 -7.20 8.97 -12.50
C ALA A 128 -6.40 9.78 -13.55
N GLU A 129 -7.04 10.12 -14.66
CA GLU A 129 -6.38 10.83 -15.77
C GLU A 129 -5.82 12.18 -15.30
N GLY A 130 -4.57 12.47 -15.62
CA GLY A 130 -3.87 13.70 -15.26
C GLY A 130 -3.54 13.86 -13.77
N VAL A 131 -3.74 12.82 -12.94
CA VAL A 131 -3.43 12.84 -11.51
C VAL A 131 -2.15 12.05 -11.24
N ALA A 132 -1.16 12.71 -10.65
CA ALA A 132 0.06 12.01 -10.24
C ALA A 132 -0.29 10.91 -9.22
N THR A 133 0.05 9.66 -9.54
CA THR A 133 -0.37 8.50 -8.75
C THR A 133 0.76 7.51 -8.57
N LEU A 134 0.96 7.01 -7.35
CA LEU A 134 1.93 5.97 -7.06
C LEU A 134 1.28 4.69 -6.52
N TYR A 135 2.01 3.57 -6.65
CA TYR A 135 1.64 2.26 -6.15
C TYR A 135 2.87 1.56 -5.56
N SER A 136 2.72 0.90 -4.42
CA SER A 136 3.75 -0.01 -3.90
C SER A 136 3.36 -1.45 -4.20
N VAL A 137 4.09 -2.10 -5.11
CA VAL A 137 3.74 -3.47 -5.56
C VAL A 137 3.89 -4.52 -4.46
N ARG A 138 4.79 -4.29 -3.51
CA ARG A 138 5.08 -5.17 -2.37
C ARG A 138 3.90 -5.41 -1.42
N LYS A 139 2.88 -4.58 -1.49
CA LYS A 139 1.67 -4.73 -0.67
C LYS A 139 0.73 -5.81 -1.21
N PHE A 140 0.82 -6.10 -2.50
CA PHE A 140 -0.06 -7.04 -3.18
C PHE A 140 0.66 -8.30 -3.68
N LEU A 141 1.96 -8.19 -3.98
CA LEU A 141 2.72 -9.18 -4.72
C LEU A 141 3.98 -9.59 -3.95
N GLY A 142 4.38 -10.84 -4.13
CA GLY A 142 5.52 -11.45 -3.45
C GLY A 142 6.85 -11.04 -4.06
N VAL A 143 7.19 -9.77 -3.99
CA VAL A 143 8.46 -9.18 -4.44
C VAL A 143 9.12 -8.38 -3.33
N THR A 144 10.42 -8.14 -3.44
CA THR A 144 11.19 -7.48 -2.38
C THR A 144 11.28 -5.97 -2.53
N ASP A 145 11.27 -5.46 -3.74
CA ASP A 145 11.24 -4.04 -4.11
C ASP A 145 10.10 -3.77 -5.08
N GLY A 146 9.94 -2.54 -5.51
CA GLY A 146 9.03 -2.14 -6.58
C GLY A 146 7.95 -1.16 -6.16
N ALA A 147 7.89 -0.09 -6.94
CA ALA A 147 6.85 0.92 -6.95
C ALA A 147 6.60 1.38 -8.39
N TYR A 148 5.37 1.72 -8.68
CA TYR A 148 4.98 2.36 -9.94
C TYR A 148 4.61 3.82 -9.67
N LEU A 149 5.03 4.72 -10.55
CA LEU A 149 4.72 6.14 -10.48
C LEU A 149 4.21 6.61 -11.84
N TYR A 150 2.98 7.08 -11.86
CA TYR A 150 2.40 7.83 -12.99
C TYR A 150 2.52 9.32 -12.65
N PRO A 151 3.47 10.05 -13.23
CA PRO A 151 3.54 11.49 -13.02
C PRO A 151 2.48 12.19 -13.86
N ASP A 152 2.00 13.36 -13.38
CA ASP A 152 1.08 14.24 -14.13
C ASP A 152 1.80 15.16 -15.12
N ARG A 153 3.12 15.05 -15.19
CA ARG A 153 4.02 15.80 -16.06
C ARG A 153 5.28 15.01 -16.36
N GLU A 154 6.04 15.41 -17.34
CA GLU A 154 7.32 14.78 -17.66
C GLU A 154 8.32 15.00 -16.51
N ILE A 155 8.93 13.93 -16.02
CA ILE A 155 10.00 13.93 -15.04
C ILE A 155 11.08 12.92 -15.44
N ALA A 156 12.31 13.12 -14.93
CA ALA A 156 13.41 12.20 -15.22
C ALA A 156 13.25 10.87 -14.48
N GLU A 157 13.85 9.80 -15.02
CA GLU A 157 14.04 8.55 -14.28
C GLU A 157 15.25 8.66 -13.32
N PRO A 158 15.26 7.94 -12.19
CA PRO A 158 16.46 7.80 -11.37
C PRO A 158 17.61 7.18 -12.16
N GLU A 159 18.84 7.68 -11.96
CA GLU A 159 20.04 7.09 -12.59
C GLU A 159 20.44 5.76 -11.96
N LEU A 160 20.26 5.63 -10.64
CA LEU A 160 20.60 4.43 -9.90
C LEU A 160 19.70 3.25 -10.28
N GLN A 161 20.29 2.04 -10.29
CA GLN A 161 19.57 0.78 -10.49
C GLN A 161 19.60 -0.02 -9.19
N ASP A 162 18.45 -0.49 -8.73
CA ASP A 162 18.37 -1.41 -7.59
C ASP A 162 18.66 -2.86 -8.00
N PHE A 163 19.16 -3.64 -7.05
CA PHE A 163 19.45 -5.08 -7.19
C PHE A 163 18.82 -5.82 -6.01
N SER A 164 18.07 -6.88 -6.27
CA SER A 164 17.25 -7.53 -5.25
C SER A 164 17.55 -9.02 -5.04
N HIS A 165 18.49 -9.59 -5.78
CA HIS A 165 18.76 -11.04 -5.80
C HIS A 165 19.05 -11.65 -4.42
N ASP A 166 19.65 -10.90 -3.52
CA ASP A 166 20.00 -11.32 -2.16
C ASP A 166 18.85 -11.15 -1.14
N ARG A 167 17.74 -10.53 -1.53
CA ARG A 167 16.63 -10.16 -0.65
C ARG A 167 15.41 -11.06 -0.72
N PHE A 168 15.43 -12.08 -1.60
CA PHE A 168 14.27 -12.96 -1.83
C PHE A 168 14.15 -14.13 -0.84
N SER A 169 15.14 -14.40 0.00
CA SER A 169 15.18 -15.58 0.88
C SER A 169 13.93 -15.74 1.75
N HIS A 170 13.38 -14.66 2.29
CA HIS A 170 12.19 -14.72 3.14
C HIS A 170 10.90 -15.01 2.35
N ILE A 171 10.80 -14.57 1.10
CA ILE A 171 9.66 -14.85 0.22
C ILE A 171 9.70 -16.30 -0.23
N LEU A 172 10.84 -16.75 -0.75
CA LEU A 172 11.05 -18.12 -1.22
C LEU A 172 10.94 -19.11 -0.07
N GLY A 173 11.55 -18.80 1.07
CA GLY A 173 11.50 -19.65 2.25
C GLY A 173 10.07 -19.78 2.82
N ARG A 174 9.28 -18.71 2.82
CA ARG A 174 7.86 -18.79 3.18
C ARG A 174 7.06 -19.66 2.21
N TYR A 175 7.37 -19.60 0.92
CA TYR A 175 6.69 -20.41 -0.09
C TYR A 175 6.99 -21.90 0.06
N GLU A 176 8.27 -22.25 0.35
CA GLU A 176 8.72 -23.66 0.51
C GLU A 176 8.39 -24.25 1.89
N LYS A 177 8.33 -23.42 2.93
CA LYS A 177 8.17 -23.88 4.33
C LYS A 177 7.07 -23.11 5.05
N ASP A 178 7.42 -22.05 5.79
CA ASP A 178 6.48 -21.30 6.62
C ASP A 178 6.94 -19.85 6.88
N ALA A 179 6.01 -19.02 7.36
CA ALA A 179 6.28 -17.61 7.63
C ALA A 179 7.15 -17.40 8.89
N GLY A 180 7.02 -18.25 9.91
CA GLY A 180 7.68 -18.07 11.21
C GLY A 180 9.18 -18.21 11.09
N THR A 181 9.64 -19.26 10.39
CA THR A 181 11.07 -19.55 10.18
C THR A 181 11.80 -18.38 9.51
N PHE A 182 11.14 -17.68 8.59
CA PHE A 182 11.75 -16.61 7.79
C PHE A 182 11.35 -15.20 8.23
N TYR A 183 10.64 -15.04 9.35
CA TYR A 183 10.14 -13.76 9.83
C TYR A 183 11.26 -12.75 10.12
N LYS A 184 12.37 -13.21 10.73
CA LYS A 184 13.52 -12.35 10.98
C LYS A 184 14.11 -11.80 9.69
N GLN A 185 14.30 -12.62 8.67
CA GLN A 185 14.82 -12.18 7.37
C GLN A 185 13.91 -11.18 6.68
N MET A 186 12.57 -11.31 6.86
CA MET A 186 11.60 -10.32 6.38
C MET A 186 11.78 -8.97 7.07
N LEU A 187 12.00 -8.97 8.39
CA LEU A 187 12.29 -7.75 9.15
C LEU A 187 13.63 -7.13 8.74
N ASP A 188 14.68 -7.94 8.64
CA ASP A 188 16.01 -7.49 8.22
C ASP A 188 15.95 -6.84 6.83
N ASN A 189 15.19 -7.42 5.88
CA ASN A 189 14.95 -6.81 4.56
C ASN A 189 14.19 -5.48 4.66
N ALA A 190 13.19 -5.38 5.55
CA ALA A 190 12.45 -4.13 5.74
C ALA A 190 13.35 -3.01 6.32
N HIS A 191 14.19 -3.32 7.29
CA HIS A 191 15.19 -2.40 7.86
C HIS A 191 16.25 -2.00 6.84
N GLY A 192 16.69 -2.93 5.98
CA GLY A 192 17.67 -2.66 4.92
C GLY A 192 17.23 -1.59 3.90
N TYR A 193 15.97 -1.19 3.93
CA TYR A 193 15.46 -0.08 3.10
C TYR A 193 15.40 1.28 3.81
N GLU A 194 15.80 1.36 5.08
CA GLU A 194 15.89 2.63 5.77
C GLU A 194 16.99 3.49 5.12
N GLY A 195 16.66 4.74 4.79
CA GLY A 195 17.59 5.64 4.09
C GLY A 195 17.92 5.27 2.64
N ALA A 196 17.21 4.31 2.03
CA ALA A 196 17.44 3.93 0.63
C ALA A 196 17.20 5.13 -0.31
N ALA A 197 18.15 5.34 -1.23
CA ALA A 197 18.02 6.36 -2.26
C ALA A 197 16.99 5.94 -3.34
N PRO A 198 16.33 6.90 -4.00
CA PRO A 198 15.53 6.61 -5.20
C PRO A 198 16.37 5.93 -6.28
N ALA A 199 15.91 4.76 -6.73
CA ALA A 199 16.55 3.97 -7.77
C ALA A 199 15.46 3.33 -8.65
N ARG A 200 15.83 2.91 -9.86
CA ARG A 200 14.96 2.11 -10.71
C ARG A 200 14.70 0.76 -10.05
N MET A 201 13.51 0.20 -10.27
CA MET A 201 13.11 -1.14 -9.83
C MET A 201 14.14 -2.19 -10.28
N SER A 202 14.42 -3.18 -9.45
CA SER A 202 15.33 -4.26 -9.83
C SER A 202 14.79 -5.06 -11.03
N ARG A 203 15.68 -5.45 -11.93
CA ARG A 203 15.34 -6.27 -13.11
C ARG A 203 14.67 -7.59 -12.71
N LEU A 204 15.07 -8.18 -11.59
CA LEU A 204 14.46 -9.41 -11.09
C LEU A 204 13.00 -9.20 -10.71
N THR A 205 12.70 -8.14 -9.94
CA THR A 205 11.32 -7.79 -9.59
C THR A 205 10.50 -7.48 -10.85
N GLU A 206 11.02 -6.70 -11.78
CA GLU A 206 10.34 -6.36 -13.03
C GLU A 206 9.99 -7.62 -13.83
N ASN A 207 10.93 -8.55 -13.98
CA ASN A 207 10.71 -9.85 -14.65
C ASN A 207 9.63 -10.68 -13.95
N MET A 208 9.67 -10.78 -12.62
CA MET A 208 8.66 -11.53 -11.86
C MET A 208 7.26 -10.92 -12.02
N LEU A 209 7.15 -9.60 -12.01
CA LEU A 209 5.88 -8.88 -12.23
C LEU A 209 5.34 -9.13 -13.63
N GLY A 210 6.21 -9.22 -14.65
CA GLY A 210 5.82 -9.52 -16.03
C GLY A 210 5.19 -10.91 -16.25
N GLY A 211 5.42 -11.85 -15.33
CA GLY A 211 4.90 -13.22 -15.41
C GLY A 211 3.65 -13.50 -14.58
N LEU A 212 3.05 -12.51 -13.92
CA LEU A 212 1.92 -12.73 -13.02
C LEU A 212 0.57 -12.77 -13.73
N ASP A 213 -0.33 -13.63 -13.25
CA ASP A 213 -1.74 -13.66 -13.62
C ASP A 213 -2.56 -12.67 -12.77
N TYR A 214 -2.57 -11.40 -13.19
CA TYR A 214 -3.24 -10.31 -12.48
C TYR A 214 -4.75 -10.49 -12.40
N ASP A 215 -5.38 -11.07 -13.43
CA ASP A 215 -6.83 -11.31 -13.46
C ASP A 215 -7.23 -12.32 -12.39
N ARG A 216 -6.47 -13.41 -12.26
CA ARG A 216 -6.67 -14.41 -11.20
C ARG A 216 -6.45 -13.79 -9.82
N ILE A 217 -5.38 -13.00 -9.65
CA ILE A 217 -5.06 -12.34 -8.37
C ILE A 217 -6.20 -11.43 -7.94
N ALA A 218 -6.67 -10.53 -8.82
CA ALA A 218 -7.75 -9.60 -8.51
C ALA A 218 -9.07 -10.34 -8.18
N LYS A 219 -9.44 -11.35 -8.97
CA LYS A 219 -10.65 -12.16 -8.75
C LYS A 219 -10.61 -12.93 -7.44
N THR A 220 -9.49 -13.54 -7.10
CA THR A 220 -9.35 -14.28 -5.83
C THR A 220 -9.48 -13.33 -4.65
N ARG A 221 -8.79 -12.17 -4.66
CA ARG A 221 -8.90 -11.16 -3.61
C ARG A 221 -10.33 -10.66 -3.43
N MET A 222 -11.03 -10.37 -4.52
CA MET A 222 -12.43 -9.94 -4.48
C MET A 222 -13.35 -11.04 -3.92
N SER A 223 -13.16 -12.27 -4.36
CA SER A 223 -13.93 -13.42 -3.85
C SER A 223 -13.77 -13.59 -2.33
N ASN A 224 -12.54 -13.50 -1.84
CA ASN A 224 -12.21 -13.61 -0.43
C ASN A 224 -12.76 -12.42 0.39
N TYR A 225 -12.64 -11.20 -0.15
CA TYR A 225 -13.22 -10.01 0.47
C TYR A 225 -14.74 -10.14 0.64
N LEU A 226 -15.44 -10.56 -0.41
CA LEU A 226 -16.90 -10.74 -0.37
C LEU A 226 -17.33 -11.86 0.59
N ALA A 227 -16.54 -12.92 0.74
CA ALA A 227 -16.80 -13.98 1.71
C ALA A 227 -16.71 -13.44 3.16
N LEU A 228 -15.69 -12.63 3.47
CA LEU A 228 -15.58 -11.96 4.76
C LEU A 228 -16.71 -10.93 4.98
N ASP A 229 -17.03 -10.12 3.97
CA ASP A 229 -18.08 -9.09 4.05
C ASP A 229 -19.44 -9.71 4.34
N ALA A 230 -19.77 -10.81 3.68
CA ALA A 230 -21.02 -11.55 3.90
C ALA A 230 -21.22 -12.01 5.35
N ARG A 231 -20.11 -12.31 6.05
CA ARG A 231 -20.14 -12.80 7.44
C ARG A 231 -19.96 -11.68 8.49
N LEU A 232 -19.17 -10.66 8.18
CA LEU A 232 -18.67 -9.69 9.16
C LEU A 232 -19.25 -8.29 9.01
N ALA A 233 -19.95 -7.96 7.91
CA ALA A 233 -20.44 -6.61 7.66
C ALA A 233 -21.33 -6.07 8.81
N ASN A 234 -22.17 -6.92 9.42
CA ASN A 234 -23.05 -6.52 10.51
C ASN A 234 -22.31 -6.22 11.85
N CYS A 235 -21.06 -6.68 11.97
CA CYS A 235 -20.21 -6.45 13.15
C CYS A 235 -19.12 -5.42 12.87
N ASN A 236 -19.00 -4.92 11.64
CA ASN A 236 -18.01 -3.94 11.25
C ASN A 236 -18.55 -2.52 11.49
N GLU A 237 -17.85 -1.75 12.31
CA GLU A 237 -18.20 -0.35 12.57
C GLU A 237 -17.81 0.60 11.43
N LEU A 238 -17.06 0.14 10.41
CA LEU A 238 -16.72 0.93 9.23
C LEU A 238 -17.86 0.92 8.21
N VAL A 239 -18.15 2.10 7.67
CA VAL A 239 -18.96 2.25 6.46
C VAL A 239 -18.02 2.23 5.26
N LEU A 240 -17.83 1.05 4.67
CA LEU A 240 -16.93 0.88 3.54
C LEU A 240 -17.57 1.36 2.23
N SER A 241 -16.74 1.97 1.38
CA SER A 241 -17.14 2.42 0.05
C SER A 241 -17.61 1.26 -0.84
N HIS A 242 -18.64 1.50 -1.65
CA HIS A 242 -19.10 0.55 -2.66
C HIS A 242 -18.04 0.19 -3.71
N ASN A 243 -16.99 0.99 -3.86
CA ASN A 243 -15.90 0.75 -4.82
C ASN A 243 -15.22 -0.60 -4.61
N LEU A 244 -15.09 -1.06 -3.36
CA LEU A 244 -14.50 -2.36 -3.07
C LEU A 244 -15.41 -3.55 -3.44
N ARG A 245 -16.65 -3.29 -3.83
CA ARG A 245 -17.60 -4.31 -4.30
C ARG A 245 -17.68 -4.38 -5.82
N ILE A 246 -16.93 -3.54 -6.55
CA ILE A 246 -16.85 -3.59 -8.01
C ILE A 246 -15.99 -4.81 -8.38
N PRO A 247 -16.44 -5.70 -9.28
CA PRO A 247 -15.65 -6.82 -9.75
C PRO A 247 -14.26 -6.35 -10.24
N ASP A 248 -13.25 -7.16 -9.96
CA ASP A 248 -11.84 -6.96 -10.37
C ASP A 248 -11.08 -5.79 -9.70
N THR A 249 -11.61 -5.18 -8.64
CA THR A 249 -10.84 -4.18 -7.86
C THR A 249 -9.74 -4.78 -6.99
N GLY A 250 -9.78 -6.09 -6.74
CA GLY A 250 -8.73 -6.81 -6.02
C GLY A 250 -8.31 -6.14 -4.70
N PRO A 251 -9.18 -6.10 -3.66
CA PRO A 251 -8.92 -5.32 -2.47
C PRO A 251 -7.64 -5.71 -1.74
N PHE A 252 -7.04 -4.76 -1.01
CA PHE A 252 -5.80 -4.98 -0.25
C PHE A 252 -6.02 -5.94 0.93
N VAL A 253 -7.00 -5.63 1.77
CA VAL A 253 -7.44 -6.40 2.94
C VAL A 253 -8.94 -6.18 3.13
N TYR A 254 -9.57 -6.92 4.02
CA TYR A 254 -10.88 -6.57 4.55
C TYR A 254 -10.68 -5.73 5.84
N PRO A 255 -10.86 -4.41 5.80
CA PRO A 255 -10.71 -3.58 6.99
C PRO A 255 -11.96 -3.69 7.85
N MET A 256 -11.78 -4.05 9.11
CA MET A 256 -12.87 -4.20 10.09
C MET A 256 -12.56 -3.40 11.34
N LEU A 257 -13.37 -2.40 11.64
CA LEU A 257 -13.27 -1.63 12.87
C LEU A 257 -14.10 -2.30 13.97
N VAL A 258 -13.45 -2.52 15.09
CA VAL A 258 -14.08 -3.15 16.27
C VAL A 258 -13.68 -2.38 17.53
N LYS A 259 -14.39 -2.62 18.63
CA LYS A 259 -13.93 -2.18 19.95
C LYS A 259 -12.79 -3.06 20.41
N ASN A 260 -11.71 -2.45 20.91
CA ASN A 260 -10.53 -3.15 21.46
C ASN A 260 -9.84 -4.09 20.45
N GLY A 261 -9.53 -3.57 19.26
CA GLY A 261 -8.82 -4.29 18.20
C GLY A 261 -7.51 -4.98 18.67
N PRO A 262 -6.67 -4.37 19.54
CA PRO A 262 -5.46 -5.02 20.04
C PRO A 262 -5.72 -6.34 20.77
N ALA A 263 -6.76 -6.42 21.59
CA ALA A 263 -7.10 -7.67 22.30
C ALA A 263 -7.55 -8.75 21.31
N LEU A 264 -8.37 -8.38 20.33
CA LEU A 264 -8.84 -9.32 19.33
C LEU A 264 -7.68 -9.82 18.42
N ARG A 265 -6.77 -8.94 17.99
CA ARG A 265 -5.55 -9.35 17.26
C ARG A 265 -4.72 -10.38 18.02
N LYS A 266 -4.55 -10.18 19.33
CA LYS A 266 -3.81 -11.14 20.19
C LYS A 266 -4.48 -12.52 20.24
N LYS A 267 -5.81 -12.55 20.34
CA LYS A 267 -6.59 -13.81 20.35
C LYS A 267 -6.53 -14.52 19.00
N LEU A 268 -6.62 -13.78 17.88
CA LEU A 268 -6.48 -14.32 16.53
C LEU A 268 -5.06 -14.85 16.27
N ALA A 269 -4.02 -14.14 16.73
CA ALA A 269 -2.64 -14.60 16.62
C ALA A 269 -2.40 -15.93 17.36
N ALA A 270 -3.03 -16.14 18.51
CA ALA A 270 -2.99 -17.44 19.25
C ALA A 270 -3.59 -18.59 18.43
N GLN A 271 -4.49 -18.28 17.48
CA GLN A 271 -5.09 -19.23 16.54
C GLN A 271 -4.33 -19.26 15.18
N LYS A 272 -3.12 -18.69 15.12
CA LYS A 272 -2.28 -18.55 13.91
C LYS A 272 -2.90 -17.69 12.80
N ILE A 273 -3.88 -16.84 13.11
CA ILE A 273 -4.45 -15.83 12.21
C ILE A 273 -3.72 -14.51 12.50
N PHE A 274 -2.75 -14.17 11.67
CA PHE A 274 -1.89 -13.00 11.88
C PHE A 274 -2.45 -11.78 11.18
N VAL A 275 -2.97 -10.84 11.97
CA VAL A 275 -3.56 -9.57 11.51
C VAL A 275 -2.58 -8.44 11.85
N PRO A 276 -2.00 -7.75 10.86
CA PRO A 276 -1.05 -6.69 11.13
C PRO A 276 -1.73 -5.45 11.75
N THR A 277 -0.95 -4.70 12.54
CA THR A 277 -1.31 -3.33 12.93
C THR A 277 -0.63 -2.39 11.94
N TYR A 278 -1.40 -1.80 11.04
CA TYR A 278 -0.87 -0.77 10.17
C TYR A 278 -0.81 0.57 10.91
N TRP A 279 0.24 1.38 10.59
CA TRP A 279 0.44 2.71 11.19
C TRP A 279 0.43 2.71 12.72
N SER A 280 1.09 1.71 13.33
CA SER A 280 1.13 1.54 14.80
C SER A 280 1.69 2.74 15.56
N ASP A 281 2.53 3.55 14.91
CA ASP A 281 3.02 4.83 15.39
C ASP A 281 1.89 5.84 15.68
N LEU A 282 0.81 5.82 14.89
CA LEU A 282 -0.32 6.73 15.10
C LEU A 282 -1.11 6.47 16.39
N ILE A 283 -0.95 5.31 17.00
CA ILE A 283 -1.57 5.04 18.32
C ILE A 283 -1.04 6.03 19.37
N THR A 284 0.22 6.45 19.23
CA THR A 284 0.88 7.41 20.14
C THR A 284 1.00 8.82 19.54
N ASP A 285 1.23 8.94 18.25
CA ASP A 285 1.66 10.18 17.58
C ASP A 285 0.51 10.99 16.99
N ALA A 286 -0.63 10.33 16.68
CA ALA A 286 -1.81 11.05 16.20
C ALA A 286 -2.46 11.88 17.31
N PRO A 287 -3.21 12.95 16.97
CA PRO A 287 -3.94 13.74 17.97
C PRO A 287 -4.83 12.85 18.84
N LYS A 288 -4.79 13.09 20.14
CA LYS A 288 -5.51 12.25 21.11
C LYS A 288 -7.03 12.27 20.86
N GLY A 289 -7.62 11.10 20.70
CA GLY A 289 -9.05 10.93 20.44
C GLY A 289 -9.45 11.17 18.98
N SER A 290 -8.48 11.35 18.08
CA SER A 290 -8.75 11.48 16.65
C SER A 290 -9.21 10.16 16.01
N VAL A 291 -9.77 10.28 14.81
CA VAL A 291 -10.15 9.13 13.97
C VAL A 291 -8.92 8.27 13.66
N GLU A 292 -7.80 8.90 13.35
CA GLU A 292 -6.54 8.23 12.99
C GLU A 292 -6.01 7.39 14.15
N GLN A 293 -6.01 7.95 15.37
CA GLN A 293 -5.58 7.22 16.56
C GLN A 293 -6.44 5.96 16.79
N ARG A 294 -7.77 6.13 16.73
CA ARG A 294 -8.71 5.02 16.89
C ARG A 294 -8.55 3.98 15.77
N TYR A 295 -8.45 4.43 14.51
CA TYR A 295 -8.36 3.53 13.37
C TYR A 295 -7.04 2.73 13.35
N ALA A 296 -5.92 3.37 13.70
CA ALA A 296 -4.64 2.66 13.85
C ALA A 296 -4.70 1.60 14.97
N ALA A 297 -5.39 1.89 16.08
CA ALA A 297 -5.54 0.95 17.17
C ALA A 297 -6.53 -0.19 16.84
N ASP A 298 -7.69 0.12 16.30
CA ASP A 298 -8.86 -0.75 16.33
C ASP A 298 -9.25 -1.38 14.98
N ILE A 299 -8.73 -0.91 13.83
CA ILE A 299 -8.96 -1.58 12.56
C ILE A 299 -8.18 -2.90 12.50
N LEU A 300 -8.89 -3.98 12.30
CA LEU A 300 -8.35 -5.28 11.93
C LEU A 300 -8.22 -5.35 10.41
N ALA A 301 -7.00 -5.43 9.90
CA ALA A 301 -6.72 -5.62 8.48
C ALA A 301 -6.76 -7.13 8.16
N LEU A 302 -7.95 -7.70 8.05
CA LEU A 302 -8.11 -9.14 7.83
C LEU A 302 -7.60 -9.54 6.44
N PRO A 303 -6.79 -10.61 6.33
CA PRO A 303 -6.22 -11.04 5.07
C PRO A 303 -7.30 -11.57 4.13
N CYS A 304 -7.31 -11.08 2.90
CA CYS A 304 -8.17 -11.58 1.81
C CYS A 304 -7.38 -11.82 0.52
N ASP A 305 -6.06 -11.96 0.64
CA ASP A 305 -5.18 -11.99 -0.52
C ASP A 305 -5.19 -13.34 -1.26
N GLN A 306 -4.56 -13.37 -2.44
CA GLN A 306 -4.57 -14.50 -3.38
C GLN A 306 -3.90 -15.79 -2.90
N ARG A 307 -3.36 -15.82 -1.69
CA ARG A 307 -2.78 -17.03 -1.06
C ARG A 307 -3.85 -17.92 -0.43
N TYR A 308 -5.05 -17.40 -0.24
CA TYR A 308 -6.15 -17.99 0.49
C TYR A 308 -7.35 -18.20 -0.42
N ASP A 309 -8.26 -19.08 0.01
CA ASP A 309 -9.54 -19.36 -0.64
C ASP A 309 -10.73 -19.01 0.25
N LYS A 310 -11.95 -19.39 -0.17
CA LYS A 310 -13.17 -19.10 0.59
C LYS A 310 -13.26 -19.88 1.90
N GLU A 311 -12.76 -21.09 1.93
CA GLU A 311 -12.72 -21.95 3.12
C GLU A 311 -11.82 -21.30 4.20
N ASP A 312 -10.67 -20.75 3.81
CA ASP A 312 -9.83 -19.97 4.70
C ASP A 312 -10.56 -18.73 5.24
N MET A 313 -11.37 -18.05 4.41
CA MET A 313 -12.15 -16.89 4.85
C MET A 313 -13.24 -17.25 5.84
N GLU A 314 -13.88 -18.43 5.71
CA GLU A 314 -14.82 -18.95 6.70
C GLU A 314 -14.12 -19.18 8.06
N VAL A 315 -12.93 -19.77 8.05
CA VAL A 315 -12.12 -19.97 9.27
C VAL A 315 -11.80 -18.63 9.94
N VAL A 316 -11.41 -17.61 9.16
CA VAL A 316 -11.13 -16.27 9.70
C VAL A 316 -12.38 -15.63 10.27
N ALA A 317 -13.51 -15.68 9.55
CA ALA A 317 -14.78 -15.11 9.99
C ALA A 317 -15.29 -15.77 11.28
N ASP A 318 -15.26 -17.11 11.35
CA ASP A 318 -15.66 -17.87 12.55
C ASP A 318 -14.80 -17.54 13.77
N ALA A 319 -13.48 -17.39 13.59
CA ALA A 319 -12.58 -16.98 14.64
C ALA A 319 -12.91 -15.59 15.17
N VAL A 320 -13.15 -14.62 14.25
CA VAL A 320 -13.53 -13.24 14.61
C VAL A 320 -14.85 -13.21 15.37
N LEU A 321 -15.90 -13.87 14.84
CA LEU A 321 -17.24 -13.89 15.45
C LEU A 321 -17.24 -14.52 16.83
N ARG A 322 -16.49 -15.61 17.03
CA ARG A 322 -16.34 -16.29 18.32
C ARG A 322 -15.73 -15.36 19.37
N GLU A 323 -14.79 -14.55 19.00
CA GLU A 323 -14.07 -13.67 19.91
C GLU A 323 -14.81 -12.34 20.17
N LEU A 324 -15.82 -12.00 19.34
CA LEU A 324 -16.71 -10.86 19.55
C LEU A 324 -17.94 -11.21 20.41
N SER A 325 -18.28 -12.52 20.53
CA SER A 325 -19.37 -13.04 21.38
C SER A 325 -18.99 -13.00 22.84
#